data_2130be78eeaaddb383869e4b0706e129
#
_entry.id   2130be78eeaaddb383869e4b0706e129
#
_cell.length_a   1.000
_cell.length_b   1.000
_cell.length_c   1.000
_cell.angle_alpha   90.00
_cell.angle_beta   90.00
_cell.angle_gamma   90.00
#
_symmetry.space_group_name_H-M   'P 1'
#
loop_
_entity.id
_entity.type
_entity.pdbx_description
1 polymer ?
#
loop_
_entity_poly.entity_id
_entity_poly.type
_entity_poly.pdbx_seq_one_letter_code
_entity_poly.pdbx_strand_id
1 'polypeptide(L)'
;GIEFSLEDKVVIARLLDGLGIDYVEGGYPGANVVDTALFEKKRTKAAQFVAFGMTKRAGRSVENDPGLQDLIGSASDAVCFVSKAWDHQVKLALGISTKENLKSLAESIAAAIAAGKDAFVDCEHFFDGYKANRTYALDCVRTALEAGARWIVLCDTNGGTMPSEIEEI
;
A
#
# COMPACT_ATOMS: atom_id res chain seq x y z
N GLY A 1 4.24 -17.23 -13.86
CA GLY A 1 5.01 -16.15 -13.28
C GLY A 1 6.36 -16.64 -12.77
N ILE A 2 7.20 -15.72 -12.31
CA ILE A 2 8.47 -16.05 -11.66
C ILE A 2 8.18 -16.06 -10.14
N GLU A 3 8.56 -17.13 -9.47
CA GLU A 3 8.53 -17.24 -8.01
C GLU A 3 9.95 -17.20 -7.48
N PHE A 4 10.19 -16.28 -6.55
CA PHE A 4 11.47 -16.16 -5.86
C PHE A 4 11.44 -16.90 -4.52
N SER A 5 12.53 -17.59 -4.21
CA SER A 5 12.75 -18.12 -2.86
C SER A 5 13.02 -16.98 -1.86
N LEU A 6 13.01 -17.31 -0.57
CA LEU A 6 13.38 -16.35 0.48
C LEU A 6 14.82 -15.85 0.27
N GLU A 7 15.73 -16.75 -0.09
CA GLU A 7 17.14 -16.42 -0.35
C GLU A 7 17.30 -15.45 -1.52
N ASP A 8 16.56 -15.67 -2.62
CA ASP A 8 16.55 -14.76 -3.77
C ASP A 8 16.07 -13.38 -3.37
N LYS A 9 14.95 -13.28 -2.66
CA LYS A 9 14.41 -12.00 -2.18
C LYS A 9 15.38 -11.27 -1.25
N VAL A 10 16.07 -11.98 -0.36
CA VAL A 10 17.11 -11.39 0.51
C VAL A 10 18.29 -10.85 -0.30
N VAL A 11 18.73 -11.58 -1.33
CA VAL A 11 19.83 -11.12 -2.21
C VAL A 11 19.38 -9.89 -2.99
N ILE A 12 18.17 -9.90 -3.58
CA ILE A 12 17.62 -8.77 -4.35
C ILE A 12 17.51 -7.54 -3.46
N ALA A 13 16.94 -7.66 -2.25
CA ALA A 13 16.81 -6.53 -1.32
C ALA A 13 18.18 -5.90 -0.99
N ARG A 14 19.21 -6.71 -0.78
CA ARG A 14 20.57 -6.21 -0.52
C ARG A 14 21.23 -5.54 -1.73
N LEU A 15 20.97 -6.06 -2.93
CA LEU A 15 21.47 -5.45 -4.17
C LEU A 15 20.84 -4.08 -4.39
N LEU A 16 19.51 -3.96 -4.20
CA LEU A 16 18.78 -2.70 -4.31
C LEU A 16 19.25 -1.70 -3.26
N ASP A 17 19.45 -2.13 -2.02
CA ASP A 17 20.02 -1.31 -0.94
C ASP A 17 21.42 -0.78 -1.31
N GLY A 18 22.25 -1.64 -1.93
CA GLY A 18 23.59 -1.27 -2.40
C GLY A 18 23.61 -0.31 -3.60
N LEU A 19 22.50 -0.21 -4.34
CA LEU A 19 22.34 0.77 -5.43
C LEU A 19 21.98 2.17 -4.94
N GLY A 20 21.70 2.34 -3.65
CA GLY A 20 21.31 3.63 -3.08
C GLY A 20 19.84 4.00 -3.33
N ILE A 21 18.97 3.01 -3.50
CA ILE A 21 17.52 3.20 -3.60
C ILE A 21 16.99 3.54 -2.21
N ASP A 22 16.12 4.56 -2.11
CA ASP A 22 15.59 5.02 -0.82
C ASP A 22 14.61 4.04 -0.17
N TYR A 23 13.78 3.37 -0.98
CA TYR A 23 12.74 2.46 -0.53
C TYR A 23 12.79 1.14 -1.29
N VAL A 24 12.76 0.03 -0.57
CA VAL A 24 12.70 -1.33 -1.15
C VAL A 24 11.46 -2.03 -0.64
N GLU A 25 10.49 -2.23 -1.52
CA GLU A 25 9.28 -3.00 -1.22
C GLU A 25 9.58 -4.49 -1.37
N GLY A 26 9.46 -5.22 -0.27
CA GLY A 26 9.87 -6.63 -0.19
C GLY A 26 8.78 -7.63 -0.54
N GLY A 27 7.53 -7.30 -0.27
CA GLY A 27 6.40 -8.21 -0.47
C GLY A 27 5.29 -7.99 0.56
N TYR A 28 4.39 -8.97 0.68
CA TYR A 28 3.19 -8.90 1.51
C TYR A 28 3.27 -9.92 2.67
N PRO A 29 3.75 -9.49 3.87
CA PRO A 29 3.73 -10.35 5.06
C PRO A 29 2.29 -10.76 5.42
N GLY A 30 2.10 -12.01 5.79
CA GLY A 30 0.78 -12.60 6.04
C GLY A 30 0.09 -13.18 4.79
N ALA A 31 0.49 -12.80 3.57
CA ALA A 31 -0.10 -13.36 2.35
C ALA A 31 0.44 -14.75 2.00
N ASN A 32 1.71 -15.00 2.28
CA ASN A 32 2.36 -16.29 2.05
C ASN A 32 3.56 -16.49 3.00
N VAL A 33 4.05 -17.72 3.09
CA VAL A 33 5.11 -18.08 4.02
C VAL A 33 6.47 -17.45 3.68
N VAL A 34 6.77 -17.24 2.39
CA VAL A 34 8.04 -16.65 1.95
C VAL A 34 8.10 -15.18 2.33
N ASP A 35 7.03 -14.41 2.06
CA ASP A 35 6.97 -13.00 2.40
C ASP A 35 6.92 -12.81 3.92
N THR A 36 6.18 -13.64 4.65
CA THR A 36 6.16 -13.61 6.11
C THR A 36 7.57 -13.81 6.68
N ALA A 37 8.30 -14.84 6.21
CA ALA A 37 9.69 -15.09 6.64
C ALA A 37 10.66 -13.97 6.21
N LEU A 38 10.42 -13.33 5.07
CA LEU A 38 11.22 -12.19 4.62
C LEU A 38 11.16 -11.04 5.64
N PHE A 39 9.97 -10.78 6.19
CA PHE A 39 9.71 -9.68 7.12
C PHE A 39 9.89 -10.02 8.61
N GLU A 40 10.43 -11.20 8.96
CA GLU A 40 10.86 -11.50 10.33
C GLU A 40 11.98 -10.58 10.81
N LYS A 41 12.77 -10.03 9.89
CA LYS A 41 13.81 -9.03 10.17
C LYS A 41 14.02 -8.09 8.98
N LYS A 42 14.48 -6.86 9.26
CA LYS A 42 14.86 -5.90 8.22
C LYS A 42 15.96 -6.48 7.33
N ARG A 43 15.84 -6.34 6.00
CA ARG A 43 16.76 -6.91 5.00
C ARG A 43 17.68 -5.87 4.36
N THR A 44 17.40 -4.58 4.55
CA THR A 44 18.18 -3.45 4.06
C THR A 44 18.96 -2.79 5.21
N LYS A 45 20.01 -2.03 4.88
CA LYS A 45 20.83 -1.28 5.84
C LYS A 45 20.53 0.22 5.76
N ALA A 46 20.59 0.79 4.55
CA ALA A 46 20.38 2.21 4.27
C ALA A 46 18.96 2.47 3.78
N ALA A 47 18.45 1.69 2.82
CA ALA A 47 17.10 1.82 2.32
C ALA A 47 16.04 1.55 3.40
N GLN A 48 14.93 2.25 3.32
CA GLN A 48 13.72 1.92 4.08
C GLN A 48 13.12 0.63 3.54
N PHE A 49 12.88 -0.35 4.39
CA PHE A 49 12.28 -1.62 4.00
C PHE A 49 10.77 -1.53 4.13
N VAL A 50 10.04 -1.72 3.03
CA VAL A 50 8.60 -1.47 2.91
C VAL A 50 7.83 -2.77 2.80
N ALA A 51 6.82 -2.95 3.64
CA ALA A 51 5.82 -4.01 3.52
C ALA A 51 4.64 -3.51 2.70
N PHE A 52 4.20 -4.28 1.72
CA PHE A 52 3.00 -4.00 0.92
C PHE A 52 1.81 -4.78 1.46
N GLY A 53 0.62 -4.21 1.38
CA GLY A 53 -0.61 -4.94 1.69
C GLY A 53 -1.90 -4.15 1.53
N MET A 54 -3.00 -4.84 1.81
CA MET A 54 -4.33 -4.23 1.77
C MET A 54 -4.58 -3.37 3.01
N THR A 55 -5.43 -2.37 2.86
CA THR A 55 -6.04 -1.69 4.00
C THR A 55 -6.86 -2.68 4.84
N LYS A 56 -7.14 -2.32 6.08
CA LYS A 56 -8.01 -3.04 6.98
C LYS A 56 -9.32 -3.45 6.29
N ARG A 57 -9.80 -4.65 6.54
CA ARG A 57 -11.08 -5.13 6.00
C ARG A 57 -12.24 -4.37 6.62
N ALA A 58 -13.23 -4.08 5.78
CA ALA A 58 -14.48 -3.47 6.23
C ALA A 58 -15.16 -4.29 7.34
N GLY A 59 -15.74 -3.61 8.30
CA GLY A 59 -16.41 -4.24 9.44
C GLY A 59 -15.49 -4.80 10.53
N ARG A 60 -14.15 -4.76 10.37
CA ARG A 60 -13.21 -5.13 11.42
C ARG A 60 -12.64 -3.90 12.12
N SER A 61 -12.24 -4.05 13.37
CA SER A 61 -11.38 -3.07 14.03
C SER A 61 -9.91 -3.31 13.64
N VAL A 62 -9.07 -2.32 13.90
CA VAL A 62 -7.61 -2.42 13.69
C VAL A 62 -7.03 -3.65 14.40
N GLU A 63 -7.41 -3.87 15.66
CA GLU A 63 -6.89 -4.94 16.51
C GLU A 63 -7.34 -6.34 16.05
N ASN A 64 -8.49 -6.41 15.38
CA ASN A 64 -9.11 -7.67 14.97
C ASN A 64 -8.93 -7.97 13.45
N ASP A 65 -8.06 -7.24 12.76
CA ASP A 65 -7.71 -7.54 11.38
C ASP A 65 -6.32 -8.19 11.30
N PRO A 66 -6.24 -9.53 11.12
CA PRO A 66 -4.96 -10.21 11.09
C PRO A 66 -4.01 -9.71 10.00
N GLY A 67 -4.54 -9.39 8.79
CA GLY A 67 -3.71 -8.89 7.69
C GLY A 67 -3.08 -7.53 8.02
N LEU A 68 -3.84 -6.62 8.64
CA LEU A 68 -3.28 -5.35 9.10
C LEU A 68 -2.27 -5.57 10.24
N GLN A 69 -2.55 -6.49 11.18
CA GLN A 69 -1.63 -6.80 12.27
C GLN A 69 -0.31 -7.41 11.75
N ASP A 70 -0.35 -8.27 10.74
CA ASP A 70 0.85 -8.82 10.09
C ASP A 70 1.69 -7.71 9.44
N LEU A 71 1.05 -6.71 8.83
CA LEU A 71 1.75 -5.56 8.24
C LEU A 71 2.41 -4.68 9.29
N ILE A 72 1.66 -4.21 10.28
CA ILE A 72 2.18 -3.29 11.30
C ILE A 72 3.14 -3.98 12.28
N GLY A 73 3.01 -5.30 12.49
CA GLY A 73 3.91 -6.10 13.31
C GLY A 73 5.19 -6.57 12.59
N SER A 74 5.28 -6.40 11.27
CA SER A 74 6.42 -6.83 10.48
C SER A 74 7.70 -6.02 10.79
N ALA A 75 8.88 -6.57 10.45
CA ALA A 75 10.15 -5.86 10.59
C ALA A 75 10.42 -4.87 9.43
N SER A 76 9.39 -4.16 8.99
CA SER A 76 9.47 -3.08 8.00
C SER A 76 9.63 -1.71 8.67
N ASP A 77 10.22 -0.76 7.94
CA ASP A 77 10.28 0.66 8.34
C ASP A 77 9.01 1.41 7.92
N ALA A 78 8.37 0.96 6.84
CA ALA A 78 7.15 1.56 6.30
C ALA A 78 6.18 0.49 5.82
N VAL A 79 4.91 0.87 5.68
CA VAL A 79 3.86 0.05 5.06
C VAL A 79 3.26 0.79 3.89
N CYS A 80 3.22 0.16 2.72
CA CYS A 80 2.50 0.64 1.55
C CYS A 80 1.13 -0.06 1.49
N PHE A 81 0.07 0.72 1.69
CA PHE A 81 -1.30 0.22 1.61
C PHE A 81 -1.87 0.42 0.21
N VAL A 82 -2.46 -0.61 -0.39
CA VAL A 82 -3.26 -0.44 -1.59
C VAL A 82 -4.69 -0.08 -1.23
N SER A 83 -5.20 1.00 -1.78
CA SER A 83 -6.59 1.44 -1.62
C SER A 83 -7.24 1.71 -2.99
N LYS A 84 -8.47 1.26 -3.17
CA LYS A 84 -9.22 1.47 -4.43
C LYS A 84 -9.63 2.94 -4.54
N ALA A 85 -9.04 3.68 -5.49
CA ALA A 85 -9.35 5.08 -5.76
C ALA A 85 -10.39 5.28 -6.88
N TRP A 86 -11.01 4.21 -7.33
CA TRP A 86 -12.15 4.21 -8.26
C TRP A 86 -13.37 3.57 -7.59
N ASP A 87 -14.45 4.31 -7.45
CA ASP A 87 -15.70 3.87 -6.79
C ASP A 87 -16.31 2.61 -7.43
N HIS A 88 -16.18 2.44 -8.75
CA HIS A 88 -16.56 1.22 -9.43
C HIS A 88 -15.81 -0.01 -8.90
N GLN A 89 -14.50 0.13 -8.70
CA GLN A 89 -13.66 -0.95 -8.17
C GLN A 89 -13.95 -1.22 -6.69
N VAL A 90 -14.28 -0.21 -5.90
CA VAL A 90 -14.72 -0.41 -4.51
C VAL A 90 -15.96 -1.29 -4.45
N LYS A 91 -16.94 -1.00 -5.32
CA LYS A 91 -18.18 -1.78 -5.40
C LYS A 91 -17.94 -3.19 -5.95
N LEU A 92 -17.19 -3.30 -7.06
CA LEU A 92 -17.00 -4.55 -7.77
C LEU A 92 -16.09 -5.53 -7.03
N ALA A 93 -14.92 -5.06 -6.56
CA ALA A 93 -13.89 -5.91 -5.97
C ALA A 93 -14.04 -6.07 -4.46
N LEU A 94 -14.51 -5.04 -3.75
CA LEU A 94 -14.62 -5.08 -2.29
C LEU A 94 -16.07 -5.29 -1.80
N GLY A 95 -17.07 -4.95 -2.60
CA GLY A 95 -18.48 -5.08 -2.23
C GLY A 95 -18.93 -4.16 -1.09
N ILE A 96 -18.22 -3.03 -0.87
CA ILE A 96 -18.47 -2.10 0.22
C ILE A 96 -18.81 -0.70 -0.29
N SER A 97 -19.21 0.20 0.61
CA SER A 97 -19.41 1.60 0.27
C SER A 97 -18.08 2.35 0.15
N THR A 98 -18.06 3.43 -0.64
CA THR A 98 -16.92 4.34 -0.74
C THR A 98 -16.55 4.94 0.63
N LYS A 99 -17.55 5.26 1.46
CA LYS A 99 -17.35 5.74 2.83
C LYS A 99 -16.60 4.73 3.71
N GLU A 100 -16.94 3.45 3.61
CA GLU A 100 -16.25 2.40 4.37
C GLU A 100 -14.82 2.19 3.85
N ASN A 101 -14.59 2.32 2.54
CA ASN A 101 -13.24 2.26 1.98
C ASN A 101 -12.35 3.41 2.50
N LEU A 102 -12.86 4.66 2.50
CA LEU A 102 -12.14 5.81 3.05
C LEU A 102 -11.85 5.64 4.55
N LYS A 103 -12.82 5.13 5.32
CA LYS A 103 -12.62 4.82 6.74
C LYS A 103 -11.53 3.77 6.94
N SER A 104 -11.56 2.67 6.18
CA SER A 104 -10.54 1.62 6.26
C SER A 104 -9.16 2.16 5.90
N LEU A 105 -9.06 3.04 4.91
CA LEU A 105 -7.83 3.71 4.52
C LEU A 105 -7.27 4.56 5.68
N ALA A 106 -8.08 5.46 6.23
CA ALA A 106 -7.65 6.35 7.32
C ALA A 106 -7.20 5.57 8.55
N GLU A 107 -7.97 4.56 8.97
CA GLU A 107 -7.65 3.74 10.15
C GLU A 107 -6.38 2.90 9.94
N SER A 108 -6.13 2.41 8.72
CA SER A 108 -4.90 1.65 8.42
C SER A 108 -3.66 2.52 8.48
N ILE A 109 -3.71 3.72 7.90
CA ILE A 109 -2.62 4.70 7.95
C ILE A 109 -2.32 5.08 9.40
N ALA A 110 -3.35 5.43 10.17
CA ALA A 110 -3.20 5.80 11.57
C ALA A 110 -2.58 4.67 12.40
N ALA A 111 -2.96 3.41 12.12
CA ALA A 111 -2.41 2.24 12.79
C ALA A 111 -0.92 2.04 12.48
N ALA A 112 -0.48 2.21 11.23
CA ALA A 112 0.93 2.12 10.86
C ALA A 112 1.76 3.19 11.56
N ILE A 113 1.28 4.44 11.58
CA ILE A 113 1.94 5.57 12.27
C ILE A 113 2.02 5.32 13.78
N ALA A 114 0.94 4.84 14.39
CA ALA A 114 0.93 4.49 15.81
C ALA A 114 1.92 3.35 16.15
N ALA A 115 2.20 2.46 15.19
CA ALA A 115 3.23 1.43 15.31
C ALA A 115 4.65 1.93 15.01
N GLY A 116 4.84 3.23 14.78
CA GLY A 116 6.14 3.86 14.51
C GLY A 116 6.65 3.67 13.08
N LYS A 117 5.78 3.36 12.12
CA LYS A 117 6.11 3.15 10.72
C LYS A 117 5.65 4.32 9.85
N ASP A 118 6.39 4.61 8.78
CA ASP A 118 5.87 5.45 7.71
C ASP A 118 4.73 4.72 6.98
N ALA A 119 3.72 5.47 6.54
CA ALA A 119 2.60 4.93 5.77
C ALA A 119 2.63 5.51 4.35
N PHE A 120 2.56 4.63 3.36
CA PHE A 120 2.40 4.95 1.95
C PHE A 120 1.05 4.45 1.48
N VAL A 121 0.52 5.05 0.44
CA VAL A 121 -0.75 4.65 -0.16
C VAL A 121 -0.62 4.60 -1.66
N ASP A 122 -0.86 3.42 -2.23
CA ASP A 122 -1.13 3.24 -3.65
C ASP A 122 -2.62 3.49 -3.88
N CYS A 123 -2.93 4.61 -4.50
CA CYS A 123 -4.28 4.93 -4.98
C CYS A 123 -4.54 4.14 -6.27
N GLU A 124 -4.95 2.87 -6.12
CA GLU A 124 -5.13 1.95 -7.23
C GLU A 124 -6.28 2.39 -8.13
N HIS A 125 -6.05 2.34 -9.45
CA HIS A 125 -6.97 2.87 -10.49
C HIS A 125 -7.27 4.37 -10.34
N PHE A 126 -6.32 5.17 -9.85
CA PHE A 126 -6.56 6.59 -9.60
C PHE A 126 -7.00 7.35 -10.85
N PHE A 127 -6.29 7.19 -11.97
CA PHE A 127 -6.59 7.95 -13.20
C PHE A 127 -7.93 7.55 -13.80
N ASP A 128 -8.29 6.27 -13.80
CA ASP A 128 -9.63 5.83 -14.23
C ASP A 128 -10.71 6.37 -13.29
N GLY A 129 -10.46 6.29 -11.99
CA GLY A 129 -11.34 6.83 -10.95
C GLY A 129 -11.52 8.33 -11.09
N TYR A 130 -10.44 9.08 -11.34
CA TYR A 130 -10.48 10.53 -11.53
C TYR A 130 -11.30 10.93 -12.75
N LYS A 131 -11.12 10.22 -13.89
CA LYS A 131 -11.91 10.46 -15.11
C LYS A 131 -13.39 10.10 -14.94
N ALA A 132 -13.72 9.08 -14.15
CA ALA A 132 -15.08 8.61 -13.94
C ALA A 132 -15.81 9.34 -12.79
N ASN A 133 -15.13 9.53 -11.67
CA ASN A 133 -15.65 10.18 -10.45
C ASN A 133 -14.53 10.92 -9.72
N ARG A 134 -14.22 12.12 -10.25
CA ARG A 134 -13.15 12.98 -9.73
C ARG A 134 -13.24 13.22 -8.23
N THR A 135 -14.46 13.44 -7.71
CA THR A 135 -14.68 13.74 -6.29
C THR A 135 -14.18 12.61 -5.43
N TYR A 136 -14.58 11.38 -5.73
CA TYR A 136 -14.17 10.22 -4.94
C TYR A 136 -12.66 9.93 -5.04
N ALA A 137 -12.08 10.00 -6.23
CA ALA A 137 -10.63 9.82 -6.41
C ALA A 137 -9.83 10.83 -5.55
N LEU A 138 -10.25 12.10 -5.54
CA LEU A 138 -9.63 13.13 -4.70
C LEU A 138 -9.93 12.93 -3.21
N ASP A 139 -11.08 12.39 -2.83
CA ASP A 139 -11.38 12.08 -1.43
C ASP A 139 -10.45 10.98 -0.90
N CYS A 140 -10.03 10.00 -1.73
CA CYS A 140 -9.00 9.02 -1.35
C CYS A 140 -7.67 9.72 -1.04
N VAL A 141 -7.22 10.62 -1.91
CA VAL A 141 -5.97 11.38 -1.72
C VAL A 141 -6.03 12.25 -0.45
N ARG A 142 -7.13 13.00 -0.25
CA ARG A 142 -7.32 13.84 0.93
C ARG A 142 -7.36 13.02 2.21
N THR A 143 -8.10 11.91 2.20
CA THR A 143 -8.17 11.00 3.34
C THR A 143 -6.79 10.46 3.71
N ALA A 144 -6.00 10.06 2.72
CA ALA A 144 -4.63 9.58 2.95
C ALA A 144 -3.73 10.69 3.54
N LEU A 145 -3.80 11.89 2.98
CA LEU A 145 -3.05 13.06 3.47
C LEU A 145 -3.42 13.42 4.90
N GLU A 146 -4.71 13.55 5.19
CA GLU A 146 -5.24 13.90 6.51
C GLU A 146 -4.93 12.84 7.56
N ALA A 147 -4.87 11.57 7.18
CA ALA A 147 -4.46 10.48 8.05
C ALA A 147 -2.95 10.43 8.31
N GLY A 148 -2.15 11.22 7.57
CA GLY A 148 -0.71 11.35 7.77
C GLY A 148 0.15 10.48 6.87
N ALA A 149 -0.34 10.02 5.72
CA ALA A 149 0.47 9.29 4.76
C ALA A 149 1.66 10.13 4.30
N ARG A 150 2.86 9.51 4.30
CA ARG A 150 4.09 10.15 3.83
C ARG A 150 4.15 10.26 2.31
N TRP A 151 3.73 9.21 1.62
CA TRP A 151 3.65 9.16 0.17
C TRP A 151 2.28 8.70 -0.28
N ILE A 152 1.74 9.38 -1.30
CA ILE A 152 0.49 9.05 -1.97
C ILE A 152 0.81 8.84 -3.43
N VAL A 153 0.75 7.60 -3.87
CA VAL A 153 1.12 7.17 -5.22
C VAL A 153 -0.14 7.09 -6.08
N LEU A 154 -0.16 7.85 -7.17
CA LEU A 154 -1.27 7.83 -8.12
C LEU A 154 -1.01 6.76 -9.18
N CYS A 155 -1.76 5.65 -9.12
CA CYS A 155 -1.51 4.50 -9.98
C CYS A 155 -2.33 4.55 -11.27
N ASP A 156 -1.66 4.49 -12.41
CA ASP A 156 -2.28 4.19 -13.71
C ASP A 156 -2.35 2.67 -13.90
N THR A 157 -3.18 2.01 -13.10
CA THR A 157 -3.22 0.55 -12.95
C THR A 157 -3.54 -0.16 -14.27
N ASN A 158 -4.38 0.41 -15.12
CA ASN A 158 -4.70 -0.13 -16.44
C ASN A 158 -3.67 0.28 -17.51
N GLY A 159 -2.80 1.24 -17.23
CA GLY A 159 -1.79 1.73 -18.19
C GLY A 159 -2.40 2.43 -19.40
N GLY A 160 -3.59 3.03 -19.25
CA GLY A 160 -4.34 3.64 -20.34
C GLY A 160 -4.34 5.17 -20.35
N THR A 161 -3.60 5.81 -19.45
CA THR A 161 -3.60 7.26 -19.32
C THR A 161 -2.46 7.86 -20.16
N MET A 162 -2.80 8.77 -21.06
CA MET A 162 -1.80 9.43 -21.91
C MET A 162 -0.94 10.41 -21.09
N PRO A 163 0.34 10.63 -21.44
CA PRO A 163 1.21 11.57 -20.72
C PRO A 163 0.61 12.97 -20.54
N SER A 164 -0.09 13.49 -21.54
CA SER A 164 -0.78 14.79 -21.47
C SER A 164 -1.93 14.80 -20.46
N GLU A 165 -2.64 13.69 -20.29
CA GLU A 165 -3.70 13.56 -19.29
C GLU A 165 -3.10 13.48 -17.87
N ILE A 166 -1.94 12.82 -17.71
CA ILE A 166 -1.23 12.76 -16.41
C ILE A 166 -0.80 14.16 -15.99
N GLU A 167 -0.25 14.95 -16.93
CA GLU A 167 0.16 16.33 -16.68
C GLU A 167 -1.04 17.23 -16.30
N GLU A 168 -2.16 17.07 -16.97
CA GLU A 168 -3.39 17.83 -16.66
C GLU A 168 -3.96 17.48 -15.28
N ILE A 169 -3.97 16.20 -14.93
CA ILE A 169 -4.53 15.69 -13.67
C ILE A 169 -3.64 16.01 -12.48
#